data_763a6c27fe264ba3aa91cffdce8354f4
#
_entry.id   763a6c27fe264ba3aa91cffdce8354f4
#
_cell.length_a   1.000
_cell.length_b   1.000
_cell.length_c   1.000
_cell.angle_alpha   90.00
_cell.angle_beta   90.00
_cell.angle_gamma   90.00
#
_symmetry.space_group_name_H-M   'P 1'
#
loop_
_entity.id
_entity.type
_entity.pdbx_description
1 polymer ?
#
loop_
_entity_poly.entity_id
_entity_poly.type
_entity_poly.pdbx_seq_one_letter_code
_entity_poly.pdbx_strand_id
1 'polypeptide(L)'
;MKNNKGFSLVELIVVIAIMAILAAVAIPTFAGFITKANKASDAQFYADLEYAIQMANAGTGKEVSGLTVTTDGKGVITKVEYKLDTTTVTIAVSNDAATVTAPADNAANKETVNAAKDVIAAMDWSYDFKSAAWADGNGND
;
A
#
# COMPACT_ATOMS: atom_id res chain seq x y z
N MET A 1 5.49 64.03 5.16
CA MET A 1 4.38 63.40 4.42
C MET A 1 4.56 61.88 4.37
N LYS A 2 3.75 61.19 5.06
CA LYS A 2 3.74 59.70 4.97
C LYS A 2 3.03 59.26 3.68
N ASN A 3 3.80 58.82 2.70
CA ASN A 3 3.24 58.15 1.52
C ASN A 3 2.75 56.74 1.91
N ASN A 4 1.55 56.65 2.39
CA ASN A 4 0.90 55.36 2.56
C ASN A 4 0.37 54.91 1.20
N LYS A 5 1.22 54.23 0.41
CA LYS A 5 0.79 53.54 -0.78
C LYS A 5 0.21 52.19 -0.40
N GLY A 6 -1.10 52.16 -0.13
CA GLY A 6 -1.84 50.92 0.00
C GLY A 6 -2.20 50.36 -1.39
N PHE A 7 -2.46 49.08 -1.46
CA PHE A 7 -2.97 48.45 -2.67
C PHE A 7 -4.35 49.01 -3.04
N SER A 8 -4.54 49.27 -4.32
CA SER A 8 -5.90 49.63 -4.82
C SER A 8 -6.80 48.39 -4.82
N LEU A 9 -8.13 48.64 -4.73
CA LEU A 9 -9.14 47.59 -4.82
C LEU A 9 -9.04 46.82 -6.15
N VAL A 10 -8.74 47.51 -7.24
CA VAL A 10 -8.57 46.89 -8.56
C VAL A 10 -7.39 45.98 -8.65
N GLU A 11 -6.26 46.36 -8.06
CA GLU A 11 -5.03 45.49 -7.99
C GLU A 11 -5.34 44.20 -7.25
N LEU A 12 -6.06 44.28 -6.14
CA LEU A 12 -6.43 43.12 -5.35
C LEU A 12 -7.39 42.19 -6.15
N ILE A 13 -8.38 42.75 -6.81
CA ILE A 13 -9.35 41.99 -7.65
C ILE A 13 -8.62 41.26 -8.79
N VAL A 14 -7.72 41.96 -9.47
CA VAL A 14 -6.94 41.36 -10.57
C VAL A 14 -6.08 40.20 -10.07
N VAL A 15 -5.43 40.34 -8.94
CA VAL A 15 -4.62 39.25 -8.36
C VAL A 15 -5.46 38.02 -8.03
N ILE A 16 -6.61 38.18 -7.37
CA ILE A 16 -7.48 37.04 -7.06
C ILE A 16 -8.10 36.40 -8.32
N ALA A 17 -8.38 37.18 -9.35
CA ALA A 17 -8.86 36.69 -10.63
C ALA A 17 -7.81 35.80 -11.33
N ILE A 18 -6.56 36.24 -11.36
CA ILE A 18 -5.43 35.45 -11.91
C ILE A 18 -5.20 34.19 -11.10
N MET A 19 -5.23 34.30 -9.78
CA MET A 19 -5.09 33.13 -8.89
C MET A 19 -6.23 32.12 -9.11
N ALA A 20 -7.46 32.57 -9.32
CA ALA A 20 -8.61 31.71 -9.60
C ALA A 20 -8.43 30.92 -10.91
N ILE A 21 -7.95 31.57 -11.96
CA ILE A 21 -7.67 30.93 -13.25
C ILE A 21 -6.55 29.89 -13.11
N LEU A 22 -5.46 30.24 -12.44
CA LEU A 22 -4.35 29.32 -12.20
C LEU A 22 -4.78 28.12 -11.36
N ALA A 23 -5.57 28.35 -10.32
CA ALA A 23 -6.10 27.28 -9.47
C ALA A 23 -7.03 26.33 -10.25
N ALA A 24 -7.87 26.86 -11.14
CA ALA A 24 -8.78 26.06 -11.94
C ALA A 24 -8.05 25.04 -12.83
N VAL A 25 -6.87 25.36 -13.30
CA VAL A 25 -6.02 24.43 -14.09
C VAL A 25 -5.17 23.54 -13.18
N ALA A 26 -4.63 24.08 -12.09
CA ALA A 26 -3.70 23.39 -11.22
C ALA A 26 -4.38 22.25 -10.42
N ILE A 27 -5.58 22.47 -9.92
CA ILE A 27 -6.29 21.51 -9.05
C ILE A 27 -6.54 20.16 -9.74
N PRO A 28 -7.16 20.07 -10.93
CA PRO A 28 -7.38 18.77 -11.58
C PRO A 28 -6.09 18.08 -11.98
N THR A 29 -5.07 18.82 -12.39
CA THR A 29 -3.74 18.26 -12.72
C THR A 29 -3.09 17.67 -11.49
N PHE A 30 -3.15 18.35 -10.36
CA PHE A 30 -2.58 17.90 -9.11
C PHE A 30 -3.26 16.62 -8.58
N ALA A 31 -4.58 16.55 -8.70
CA ALA A 31 -5.34 15.34 -8.34
C ALA A 31 -4.89 14.12 -9.14
N GLY A 32 -4.61 14.29 -10.44
CA GLY A 32 -4.06 13.23 -11.28
C GLY A 32 -2.68 12.75 -10.83
N PHE A 33 -1.81 13.66 -10.40
CA PHE A 33 -0.50 13.29 -9.86
C PHE A 33 -0.59 12.54 -8.53
N ILE A 34 -1.49 12.95 -7.64
CA ILE A 34 -1.72 12.26 -6.36
C ILE A 34 -2.20 10.83 -6.62
N THR A 35 -3.13 10.62 -7.54
CA THR A 35 -3.62 9.29 -7.90
C THR A 35 -2.48 8.39 -8.43
N LYS A 36 -1.64 8.91 -9.32
CA LYS A 36 -0.48 8.17 -9.82
C LYS A 36 0.55 7.87 -8.73
N ALA A 37 0.78 8.81 -7.82
CA ALA A 37 1.69 8.64 -6.70
C ALA A 37 1.18 7.57 -5.73
N ASN A 38 -0.12 7.54 -5.45
CA ASN A 38 -0.74 6.52 -4.62
C ASN A 38 -0.62 5.12 -5.23
N LYS A 39 -0.89 4.98 -6.53
CA LYS A 39 -0.71 3.71 -7.25
C LYS A 39 0.74 3.25 -7.24
N ALA A 40 1.69 4.16 -7.45
CA ALA A 40 3.11 3.84 -7.42
C ALA A 40 3.59 3.41 -6.02
N SER A 41 3.10 4.06 -4.97
CA SER A 41 3.38 3.70 -3.58
C SER A 41 2.84 2.31 -3.24
N ASP A 42 1.61 2.01 -3.63
CA ASP A 42 0.99 0.70 -3.41
C ASP A 42 1.71 -0.42 -4.17
N ALA A 43 2.07 -0.18 -5.43
CA ALA A 43 2.84 -1.13 -6.23
C ALA A 43 4.23 -1.39 -5.64
N GLN A 44 4.89 -0.36 -5.12
CA GLN A 44 6.18 -0.50 -4.45
C GLN A 44 6.06 -1.33 -3.17
N PHE A 45 5.08 -1.06 -2.35
CA PHE A 45 4.84 -1.85 -1.13
C PHE A 45 4.53 -3.31 -1.46
N TYR A 46 3.69 -3.56 -2.45
CA TYR A 46 3.38 -4.92 -2.90
C TYR A 46 4.64 -5.67 -3.37
N ALA A 47 5.47 -5.03 -4.17
CA ALA A 47 6.73 -5.61 -4.64
C ALA A 47 7.72 -5.89 -3.49
N ASP A 48 7.82 -4.97 -2.54
CA ASP A 48 8.66 -5.14 -1.35
C ASP A 48 8.15 -6.28 -0.46
N LEU A 49 6.84 -6.40 -0.31
CA LEU A 49 6.20 -7.49 0.43
C LEU A 49 6.46 -8.85 -0.24
N GLU A 50 6.28 -8.91 -1.56
CA GLU A 50 6.56 -10.12 -2.34
C GLU A 50 8.02 -10.56 -2.19
N TYR A 51 8.95 -9.63 -2.33
CA TYR A 51 10.37 -9.88 -2.14
C TYR A 51 10.69 -10.35 -0.72
N ALA A 52 10.12 -9.71 0.29
CA ALA A 52 10.32 -10.07 1.69
C ALA A 52 9.81 -11.48 2.00
N ILE A 53 8.65 -11.86 1.46
CA ILE A 53 8.11 -13.21 1.61
C ILE A 53 8.98 -14.24 0.88
N GLN A 54 9.45 -13.93 -0.32
CA GLN A 54 10.39 -14.78 -1.06
C GLN A 54 11.68 -15.00 -0.26
N MET A 55 12.24 -13.95 0.30
CA MET A 55 13.44 -14.02 1.13
C MET A 55 13.22 -14.82 2.42
N ALA A 56 12.07 -14.65 3.06
CA ALA A 56 11.71 -15.42 4.26
C ALA A 56 11.63 -16.94 3.98
N ASN A 57 11.25 -17.31 2.77
CA ASN A 57 11.11 -18.70 2.34
C ASN A 57 12.31 -19.22 1.53
N ALA A 58 13.36 -18.44 1.33
CA ALA A 58 14.50 -18.81 0.49
C ALA A 58 15.22 -20.07 0.97
N GLY A 59 15.31 -20.28 2.30
CA GLY A 59 15.92 -21.45 2.90
C GLY A 59 15.13 -22.75 2.74
N THR A 60 13.91 -22.68 2.24
CA THR A 60 13.01 -23.86 2.10
C THR A 60 13.21 -24.60 0.78
N GLY A 61 13.84 -23.96 -0.21
CA GLY A 61 13.97 -24.50 -1.56
C GLY A 61 12.66 -24.55 -2.36
N LYS A 62 11.58 -23.94 -1.84
CA LYS A 62 10.25 -23.94 -2.46
C LYS A 62 9.95 -22.58 -3.07
N GLU A 63 9.23 -22.60 -4.18
CA GLU A 63 8.83 -21.39 -4.90
C GLU A 63 7.63 -20.70 -4.23
N VAL A 64 7.75 -19.40 -4.06
CA VAL A 64 6.65 -18.53 -3.62
C VAL A 64 5.96 -17.96 -4.84
N SER A 65 4.65 -18.10 -4.93
CA SER A 65 3.84 -17.58 -6.02
C SER A 65 2.45 -17.16 -5.56
N GLY A 66 1.72 -16.48 -6.41
CA GLY A 66 0.30 -16.17 -6.18
C GLY A 66 0.04 -15.30 -4.96
N LEU A 67 0.89 -14.30 -4.72
CA LEU A 67 0.71 -13.37 -3.61
C LEU A 67 -0.57 -12.56 -3.79
N THR A 68 -1.44 -12.63 -2.81
CA THR A 68 -2.70 -11.89 -2.73
C THR A 68 -2.78 -11.14 -1.42
N VAL A 69 -3.03 -9.84 -1.48
CA VAL A 69 -3.24 -9.00 -0.32
C VAL A 69 -4.70 -8.59 -0.25
N THR A 70 -5.34 -8.86 0.87
CA THR A 70 -6.72 -8.45 1.13
C THR A 70 -6.72 -7.32 2.14
N THR A 71 -7.45 -6.26 1.84
CA THR A 71 -7.61 -5.09 2.70
C THR A 71 -9.05 -4.94 3.15
N ASP A 72 -9.26 -4.12 4.17
CA ASP A 72 -10.60 -3.62 4.49
C ASP A 72 -10.99 -2.48 3.53
N GLY A 73 -12.20 -1.93 3.66
CA GLY A 73 -12.66 -0.81 2.83
C GLY A 73 -11.88 0.51 3.02
N LYS A 74 -10.82 0.53 3.80
CA LYS A 74 -9.97 1.70 4.08
C LYS A 74 -8.51 1.50 3.66
N GLY A 75 -8.18 0.35 3.09
CA GLY A 75 -6.82 0.01 2.68
C GLY A 75 -5.96 -0.68 3.75
N VAL A 76 -6.50 -0.92 4.93
CA VAL A 76 -5.79 -1.65 6.00
C VAL A 76 -5.68 -3.13 5.63
N ILE A 77 -4.48 -3.67 5.69
CA ILE A 77 -4.24 -5.08 5.37
C ILE A 77 -4.90 -5.96 6.44
N THR A 78 -5.75 -6.88 6.00
CA THR A 78 -6.41 -7.84 6.88
C THR A 78 -5.93 -9.27 6.69
N LYS A 79 -5.53 -9.60 5.46
CA LYS A 79 -5.08 -10.94 5.12
C LYS A 79 -4.09 -10.89 3.95
N VAL A 80 -3.10 -11.75 4.00
CA VAL A 80 -2.19 -12.01 2.88
C VAL A 80 -2.13 -13.51 2.67
N GLU A 81 -2.23 -13.94 1.42
CA GLU A 81 -2.12 -15.34 1.03
C GLU A 81 -1.03 -15.47 -0.04
N TYR A 82 -0.27 -16.53 0.04
CA TYR A 82 0.67 -16.92 -1.02
C TYR A 82 0.73 -18.44 -1.14
N LYS A 83 1.24 -18.91 -2.25
CA LYS A 83 1.48 -20.34 -2.46
C LYS A 83 2.96 -20.65 -2.29
N LEU A 84 3.21 -21.68 -1.51
CA LEU A 84 4.52 -22.29 -1.37
C LEU A 84 4.46 -23.64 -2.09
N ASP A 85 4.96 -23.71 -3.32
CA ASP A 85 4.65 -24.73 -4.31
C ASP A 85 3.12 -24.84 -4.55
N THR A 86 2.50 -25.91 -4.08
CA THR A 86 1.04 -26.13 -4.19
C THR A 86 0.26 -25.78 -2.92
N THR A 87 0.94 -25.40 -1.87
CA THR A 87 0.35 -25.17 -0.54
C THR A 87 0.04 -23.72 -0.33
N THR A 88 -1.20 -23.39 0.01
CA THR A 88 -1.58 -22.02 0.36
C THR A 88 -1.21 -21.70 1.80
N VAL A 89 -0.46 -20.63 2.00
CA VAL A 89 -0.12 -20.08 3.31
C VAL A 89 -0.93 -18.82 3.53
N THR A 90 -1.56 -18.71 4.69
CA THR A 90 -2.39 -17.56 5.05
C THR A 90 -1.74 -16.79 6.19
N ILE A 91 -1.62 -15.48 5.99
CA ILE A 91 -1.17 -14.53 7.01
C ILE A 91 -2.37 -13.67 7.39
N ALA A 92 -2.83 -13.78 8.63
CA ALA A 92 -3.85 -12.89 9.17
C ALA A 92 -3.19 -11.68 9.80
N VAL A 93 -3.63 -10.49 9.45
CA VAL A 93 -3.11 -9.23 10.00
C VAL A 93 -4.20 -8.55 10.83
N SER A 94 -3.86 -8.21 12.05
CA SER A 94 -4.75 -7.50 12.97
C SER A 94 -3.92 -6.59 13.88
N ASN A 95 -4.31 -5.32 13.99
CA ASN A 95 -3.59 -4.32 14.79
C ASN A 95 -2.08 -4.27 14.46
N ASP A 96 -1.75 -4.23 13.17
CA ASP A 96 -0.38 -4.18 12.64
C ASP A 96 0.49 -5.40 13.02
N ALA A 97 -0.13 -6.46 13.48
CA ALA A 97 0.52 -7.73 13.83
C ALA A 97 0.07 -8.87 12.91
N ALA A 98 1.00 -9.63 12.42
CA ALA A 98 0.74 -10.77 11.54
C ALA A 98 0.80 -12.10 12.28
N THR A 99 -0.16 -12.95 11.99
CA THR A 99 -0.19 -14.34 12.42
C THR A 99 -0.15 -15.26 11.21
N VAL A 100 0.90 -16.05 11.08
CA VAL A 100 1.05 -17.01 9.97
C VAL A 100 0.40 -18.33 10.34
N THR A 101 -0.49 -18.79 9.49
CA THR A 101 -1.17 -20.07 9.64
C THR A 101 -0.68 -21.04 8.58
N ALA A 102 -0.07 -22.13 9.01
CA ALA A 102 0.27 -23.24 8.13
C ALA A 102 -0.97 -24.11 7.89
N PRO A 103 -1.16 -24.62 6.67
CA PRO A 103 -2.22 -25.60 6.41
C PRO A 103 -2.00 -26.87 7.21
N ALA A 104 -3.09 -27.44 7.69
CA ALA A 104 -3.04 -28.63 8.57
C ALA A 104 -2.62 -29.92 7.85
N ASP A 105 -2.66 -29.92 6.51
CA ASP A 105 -2.71 -31.15 5.72
C ASP A 105 -1.35 -31.73 5.33
N ASN A 106 -0.25 -31.04 5.63
CA ASN A 106 1.05 -31.50 5.21
C ASN A 106 2.16 -31.16 6.25
N ALA A 107 2.63 -32.16 6.96
CA ALA A 107 3.63 -32.01 8.01
C ALA A 107 4.97 -31.40 7.50
N ALA A 108 5.41 -31.75 6.29
CA ALA A 108 6.62 -31.21 5.68
C ALA A 108 6.50 -29.70 5.38
N ASN A 109 5.33 -29.26 4.92
CA ASN A 109 5.05 -27.85 4.67
C ASN A 109 4.87 -27.04 5.96
N LYS A 110 4.38 -27.68 7.01
CA LYS A 110 4.22 -27.05 8.33
C LYS A 110 5.56 -26.64 8.94
N GLU A 111 6.56 -27.48 8.85
CA GLU A 111 7.91 -27.17 9.35
C GLU A 111 8.55 -26.02 8.55
N THR A 112 8.38 -26.06 7.23
CA THR A 112 8.85 -25.02 6.30
C THR A 112 8.18 -23.67 6.58
N VAL A 113 6.86 -23.66 6.76
CA VAL A 113 6.11 -22.44 7.08
C VAL A 113 6.51 -21.90 8.45
N ASN A 114 6.73 -22.76 9.43
CA ASN A 114 7.18 -22.35 10.75
C ASN A 114 8.57 -21.70 10.73
N ALA A 115 9.47 -22.11 9.84
CA ALA A 115 10.77 -21.48 9.69
C ALA A 115 10.68 -20.03 9.20
N ALA A 116 9.72 -19.72 8.33
CA ALA A 116 9.47 -18.36 7.84
C ALA A 116 8.58 -17.50 8.76
N LYS A 117 7.87 -18.13 9.68
CA LYS A 117 6.84 -17.49 10.52
C LYS A 117 7.37 -16.29 11.29
N ASP A 118 8.49 -16.43 11.96
CA ASP A 118 9.05 -15.38 12.81
C ASP A 118 9.55 -14.20 11.98
N VAL A 119 10.11 -14.46 10.80
CA VAL A 119 10.57 -13.43 9.88
C VAL A 119 9.38 -12.65 9.32
N ILE A 120 8.31 -13.33 8.91
CA ILE A 120 7.09 -12.70 8.39
C ILE A 120 6.39 -11.91 9.48
N ALA A 121 6.30 -12.43 10.70
CA ALA A 121 5.68 -11.74 11.82
C ALA A 121 6.44 -10.47 12.24
N ALA A 122 7.75 -10.42 11.99
CA ALA A 122 8.60 -9.27 12.30
C ALA A 122 8.57 -8.16 11.24
N MET A 123 7.90 -8.37 10.10
CA MET A 123 7.73 -7.34 9.07
C MET A 123 6.83 -6.20 9.57
N ASP A 124 6.97 -5.04 8.94
CA ASP A 124 6.07 -3.91 9.19
C ASP A 124 4.74 -4.12 8.43
N TRP A 125 3.66 -4.28 9.18
CA TRP A 125 2.32 -4.49 8.67
C TRP A 125 1.42 -3.26 8.79
N SER A 126 1.99 -2.11 9.14
CA SER A 126 1.26 -0.86 9.37
C SER A 126 0.92 -0.09 8.10
N TYR A 127 1.33 -0.57 6.93
CA TYR A 127 1.06 0.11 5.67
C TYR A 127 -0.42 0.05 5.28
N ASP A 128 -1.00 1.21 4.98
CA ASP A 128 -2.34 1.32 4.43
C ASP A 128 -2.28 1.61 2.92
N PHE A 129 -2.96 0.79 2.15
CA PHE A 129 -3.08 0.99 0.71
C PHE A 129 -3.89 2.25 0.41
N LYS A 130 -3.46 3.02 -0.58
CA LYS A 130 -3.97 4.36 -0.87
C LYS A 130 -4.78 4.44 -2.15
N SER A 131 -4.59 3.51 -3.08
CA SER A 131 -5.38 3.45 -4.30
C SER A 131 -6.71 2.75 -4.08
N ALA A 132 -7.76 3.17 -4.81
CA ALA A 132 -9.11 2.64 -4.65
C ALA A 132 -9.18 1.12 -4.88
N ALA A 133 -8.42 0.59 -5.84
CA ALA A 133 -8.37 -0.83 -6.14
C ALA A 133 -7.95 -1.69 -4.93
N TRP A 134 -7.03 -1.18 -4.11
CA TRP A 134 -6.57 -1.85 -2.89
C TRP A 134 -7.42 -1.51 -1.67
N ALA A 135 -7.93 -0.28 -1.59
CA ALA A 135 -8.77 0.15 -0.46
C ALA A 135 -10.13 -0.57 -0.43
N ASP A 136 -10.68 -0.89 -1.60
CA ASP A 136 -11.99 -1.55 -1.72
C ASP A 136 -11.92 -3.08 -1.64
N GLY A 137 -10.74 -3.68 -1.49
CA GLY A 137 -10.60 -5.13 -1.36
C GLY A 137 -9.33 -5.68 -1.99
N ASN A 138 -9.41 -6.60 -2.80
CA ASN A 138 -8.48 -7.59 -3.24
C ASN A 138 -7.55 -7.14 -4.37
N GLY A 139 -6.86 -6.08 -4.39
CA GLY A 139 -5.83 -5.61 -5.35
C GLY A 139 -5.50 -6.42 -6.63
N ASN A 140 -6.38 -7.29 -7.04
CA ASN A 140 -6.27 -8.13 -8.22
C ASN A 140 -6.81 -7.41 -9.46
N ASP A 141 -6.12 -6.36 -9.89
CA ASP A 141 -6.31 -5.80 -11.23
C ASP A 141 -5.07 -5.99 -12.10
#